data_66f70d4a4a9d8ac8fb8a972d671dc662
#
_entry.id   66f70d4a4a9d8ac8fb8a972d671dc662
#
_cell.length_a   1.000
_cell.length_b   1.000
_cell.length_c   1.000
_cell.angle_alpha   90.00
_cell.angle_beta   90.00
_cell.angle_gamma   90.00
#
_symmetry.space_group_name_H-M   'P 1'
#
loop_
_entity.id
_entity.type
_entity.pdbx_description
1 polymer ?
#
loop_
_entity_poly.entity_id
_entity_poly.type
_entity_poly.pdbx_seq_one_letter_code
_entity_poly.pdbx_strand_id
1 'polypeptide(L)'
;MTQVPFCSLVIPSKDAGPLFERVLGGLQSQTCWKDVEFVVVDSGSSDDTVALARAAGARVFTIPPAEFNHGATRDFAISQTTSPYVVLLVQDATPDTPHVLEKLVAALKEDNVAGVYARQIPYPDADVITARNLNLHLTGRMSRDVHQLGDAATYEAMKPMEKYIFSNFDNVCSAIRKDVWEQENFGRINFGEDIDWAERVLKRGFKTVYEPGAAVVHSHDRPVEYEYKRTYVCHRKLISQFGLRAVPTPGVAIAGWFRSTLDDILYVARTEKDWGCKLALIFKTPLLNYLKIRAQLQAARDDAADTVKRVHGV
;
A
#
# COMPACT_ATOMS: atom_id res chain seq x y z
N MET A 1 -10.11 33.62 -13.29
CA MET A 1 -9.97 32.16 -13.53
C MET A 1 -9.19 31.62 -12.35
N THR A 2 -9.76 30.71 -11.58
CA THR A 2 -9.04 30.01 -10.50
C THR A 2 -7.93 29.18 -11.14
N GLN A 3 -6.69 29.35 -10.70
CA GLN A 3 -5.54 28.60 -11.20
C GLN A 3 -5.76 27.10 -10.89
N VAL A 4 -5.56 26.24 -11.89
CA VAL A 4 -5.63 24.78 -11.68
C VAL A 4 -4.49 24.35 -10.75
N PRO A 5 -4.76 23.63 -9.67
CA PRO A 5 -3.72 23.16 -8.76
C PRO A 5 -2.69 22.27 -9.49
N PHE A 6 -1.43 22.31 -9.01
CA PHE A 6 -0.37 21.42 -9.51
C PHE A 6 -0.75 19.95 -9.41
N CYS A 7 -1.27 19.56 -8.27
CA CYS A 7 -1.94 18.27 -8.03
C CYS A 7 -2.95 18.42 -6.89
N SER A 8 -3.86 17.46 -6.78
CA SER A 8 -4.67 17.26 -5.58
C SER A 8 -4.08 16.13 -4.76
N LEU A 9 -3.97 16.31 -3.43
CA LEU A 9 -3.54 15.28 -2.49
C LEU A 9 -4.74 14.84 -1.67
N VAL A 10 -4.99 13.53 -1.56
CA VAL A 10 -6.06 12.97 -0.75
C VAL A 10 -5.53 11.98 0.28
N ILE A 11 -6.02 12.10 1.53
CA ILE A 11 -5.69 11.22 2.65
C ILE A 11 -6.98 10.75 3.33
N PRO A 12 -7.33 9.45 3.24
CA PRO A 12 -8.28 8.84 4.15
C PRO A 12 -7.67 8.74 5.54
N SER A 13 -8.41 9.16 6.59
CA SER A 13 -7.88 9.17 7.95
C SER A 13 -8.85 8.62 8.99
N LYS A 14 -8.27 8.06 10.06
CA LYS A 14 -8.95 7.72 11.31
C LYS A 14 -7.93 7.58 12.43
N ASP A 15 -8.11 8.35 13.52
CA ASP A 15 -7.27 8.29 14.73
C ASP A 15 -5.77 8.16 14.35
N ALA A 16 -5.28 9.12 13.53
CA ALA A 16 -3.97 9.03 12.89
C ALA A 16 -2.80 9.17 13.87
N GLY A 17 -3.07 9.69 15.05
CA GLY A 17 -2.10 9.77 16.15
C GLY A 17 -0.88 10.65 15.86
N PRO A 18 0.21 10.49 16.63
CA PRO A 18 1.39 11.36 16.55
C PRO A 18 2.16 11.30 15.22
N LEU A 19 2.04 10.20 14.47
CA LEU A 19 2.70 10.09 13.16
C LEU A 19 2.12 11.06 12.15
N PHE A 20 0.88 11.48 12.30
CA PHE A 20 0.23 12.39 11.37
C PHE A 20 0.90 13.77 11.31
N GLU A 21 1.39 14.28 12.43
CA GLU A 21 2.16 15.53 12.45
C GLU A 21 3.43 15.44 11.60
N ARG A 22 4.12 14.28 11.63
CA ARG A 22 5.30 14.04 10.78
C ARG A 22 4.92 14.00 9.30
N VAL A 23 3.80 13.35 8.97
CA VAL A 23 3.28 13.31 7.58
C VAL A 23 2.97 14.72 7.10
N LEU A 24 2.24 15.51 7.89
CA LEU A 24 1.90 16.89 7.57
C LEU A 24 3.15 17.77 7.42
N GLY A 25 4.14 17.64 8.29
CA GLY A 25 5.42 18.33 8.17
C GLY A 25 6.17 17.97 6.89
N GLY A 26 6.21 16.67 6.52
CA GLY A 26 6.80 16.20 5.27
C GLY A 26 6.07 16.70 4.03
N LEU A 27 4.75 16.85 4.09
CA LEU A 27 3.93 17.41 3.02
C LEU A 27 4.16 18.93 2.87
N GLN A 28 4.14 19.67 3.97
CA GLN A 28 4.40 21.10 3.96
C GLN A 28 5.81 21.48 3.48
N SER A 29 6.76 20.54 3.57
CA SER A 29 8.11 20.71 3.03
C SER A 29 8.22 20.47 1.52
N GLN A 30 7.16 19.99 0.86
CA GLN A 30 7.18 19.78 -0.59
C GLN A 30 7.31 21.11 -1.34
N THR A 31 8.19 21.17 -2.33
CA THR A 31 8.49 22.39 -3.10
C THR A 31 7.25 22.98 -3.79
N CYS A 32 6.33 22.11 -4.22
CA CYS A 32 5.08 22.48 -4.88
C CYS A 32 3.90 22.69 -3.91
N TRP A 33 4.11 22.60 -2.58
CA TRP A 33 3.01 22.55 -1.59
C TRP A 33 2.00 23.70 -1.71
N LYS A 34 2.47 24.90 -2.03
CA LYS A 34 1.60 26.08 -2.16
C LYS A 34 0.56 25.97 -3.28
N ASP A 35 0.82 25.11 -4.26
CA ASP A 35 -0.03 24.87 -5.42
C ASP A 35 -0.76 23.51 -5.32
N VAL A 36 -0.74 22.86 -4.15
CA VAL A 36 -1.42 21.57 -3.89
C VAL A 36 -2.80 21.83 -3.30
N GLU A 37 -3.81 21.22 -3.91
CA GLU A 37 -5.14 21.10 -3.31
C GLU A 37 -5.14 19.93 -2.33
N PHE A 38 -5.39 20.19 -1.04
CA PHE A 38 -5.31 19.15 0.00
C PHE A 38 -6.69 18.79 0.53
N VAL A 39 -7.02 17.49 0.46
CA VAL A 39 -8.31 16.90 0.90
C VAL A 39 -8.05 15.76 1.88
N VAL A 40 -8.76 15.76 2.99
CA VAL A 40 -8.77 14.67 3.97
C VAL A 40 -10.20 14.15 4.11
N VAL A 41 -10.36 12.83 4.08
CA VAL A 41 -11.63 12.17 4.42
C VAL A 41 -11.48 11.42 5.73
N ASP A 42 -12.06 11.98 6.77
CA ASP A 42 -12.02 11.43 8.12
C ASP A 42 -13.18 10.47 8.36
N SER A 43 -12.89 9.28 8.85
CA SER A 43 -13.87 8.24 9.16
C SER A 43 -14.20 8.15 10.65
N GLY A 44 -14.34 9.31 11.31
CA GLY A 44 -14.76 9.44 12.69
C GLY A 44 -13.62 9.35 13.69
N SER A 45 -12.57 10.15 13.51
CA SER A 45 -11.49 10.31 14.49
C SER A 45 -12.00 10.91 15.80
N SER A 46 -11.47 10.43 16.90
CA SER A 46 -11.70 10.91 18.26
C SER A 46 -10.51 11.69 18.84
N ASP A 47 -9.38 11.68 18.16
CA ASP A 47 -8.15 12.41 18.49
C ASP A 47 -8.04 13.74 17.70
N ASP A 48 -6.87 14.39 17.74
CA ASP A 48 -6.62 15.67 17.09
C ASP A 48 -6.46 15.60 15.56
N THR A 49 -6.65 14.44 14.92
CA THR A 49 -6.45 14.22 13.48
C THR A 49 -7.14 15.29 12.62
N VAL A 50 -8.41 15.55 12.87
CA VAL A 50 -9.19 16.54 12.09
C VAL A 50 -8.69 17.97 12.31
N ALA A 51 -8.33 18.32 13.54
CA ALA A 51 -7.80 19.64 13.88
C ALA A 51 -6.45 19.88 13.19
N LEU A 52 -5.55 18.91 13.23
CA LEU A 52 -4.24 18.94 12.59
C LEU A 52 -4.36 19.05 11.06
N ALA A 53 -5.26 18.27 10.44
CA ALA A 53 -5.50 18.34 8.99
C ALA A 53 -5.97 19.74 8.56
N ARG A 54 -6.94 20.33 9.29
CA ARG A 54 -7.43 21.69 9.02
C ARG A 54 -6.34 22.75 9.20
N ALA A 55 -5.54 22.64 10.25
CA ALA A 55 -4.42 23.55 10.50
C ALA A 55 -3.37 23.49 9.39
N ALA A 56 -3.20 22.31 8.75
CA ALA A 56 -2.33 22.14 7.57
C ALA A 56 -2.97 22.61 6.25
N GLY A 57 -4.19 23.16 6.27
CA GLY A 57 -4.89 23.69 5.09
C GLY A 57 -5.77 22.69 4.35
N ALA A 58 -6.05 21.51 4.92
CA ALA A 58 -6.91 20.52 4.30
C ALA A 58 -8.38 20.94 4.28
N ARG A 59 -9.08 20.66 3.17
CA ARG A 59 -10.54 20.52 3.17
C ARG A 59 -10.89 19.15 3.74
N VAL A 60 -11.52 19.14 4.93
CA VAL A 60 -11.84 17.91 5.65
C VAL A 60 -13.31 17.56 5.46
N PHE A 61 -13.56 16.35 4.96
CA PHE A 61 -14.86 15.71 4.88
C PHE A 61 -14.93 14.59 5.91
N THR A 62 -16.07 14.44 6.57
CA THR A 62 -16.27 13.37 7.57
C THR A 62 -17.30 12.39 7.07
N ILE A 63 -16.99 11.09 7.20
CA ILE A 63 -17.93 9.99 6.93
C ILE A 63 -18.13 9.16 8.21
N PRO A 64 -19.29 8.50 8.37
CA PRO A 64 -19.47 7.55 9.47
C PRO A 64 -18.45 6.40 9.39
N PRO A 65 -17.91 5.91 10.53
CA PRO A 65 -16.96 4.78 10.52
C PRO A 65 -17.48 3.52 9.82
N ALA A 66 -18.79 3.28 9.90
CA ALA A 66 -19.43 2.13 9.26
C ALA A 66 -19.51 2.23 7.73
N GLU A 67 -19.34 3.42 7.17
CA GLU A 67 -19.34 3.67 5.73
C GLU A 67 -17.93 3.58 5.12
N PHE A 68 -16.89 3.52 5.96
CA PHE A 68 -15.53 3.41 5.48
C PHE A 68 -15.35 2.16 4.60
N ASN A 69 -14.77 2.39 3.44
CA ASN A 69 -14.41 1.35 2.48
C ASN A 69 -13.22 1.87 1.68
N HIS A 70 -12.15 1.09 1.59
CA HIS A 70 -10.90 1.55 1.00
C HIS A 70 -11.08 2.16 -0.40
N GLY A 71 -11.79 1.49 -1.30
CA GLY A 71 -12.04 2.01 -2.65
C GLY A 71 -13.03 3.16 -2.65
N ALA A 72 -14.23 2.96 -2.10
CA ALA A 72 -15.29 3.98 -2.13
C ALA A 72 -14.90 5.28 -1.40
N THR A 73 -14.14 5.20 -0.31
CA THR A 73 -13.67 6.39 0.41
C THR A 73 -12.64 7.18 -0.42
N ARG A 74 -11.74 6.49 -1.15
CA ARG A 74 -10.83 7.15 -2.09
C ARG A 74 -11.58 7.75 -3.27
N ASP A 75 -12.55 7.05 -3.83
CA ASP A 75 -13.39 7.59 -4.91
C ASP A 75 -14.14 8.85 -4.46
N PHE A 76 -14.70 8.84 -3.27
CA PHE A 76 -15.33 10.03 -2.70
C PHE A 76 -14.32 11.18 -2.55
N ALA A 77 -13.12 10.91 -2.01
CA ALA A 77 -12.09 11.93 -1.86
C ALA A 77 -11.66 12.52 -3.21
N ILE A 78 -11.44 11.68 -4.21
CA ILE A 78 -11.04 12.09 -5.56
C ILE A 78 -12.15 12.93 -6.23
N SER A 79 -13.41 12.58 -6.02
CA SER A 79 -14.54 13.35 -6.56
C SER A 79 -14.59 14.79 -6.04
N GLN A 80 -13.99 15.05 -4.87
CA GLN A 80 -13.89 16.38 -4.26
C GLN A 80 -12.71 17.20 -4.79
N THR A 81 -11.88 16.67 -5.68
CA THR A 81 -10.66 17.33 -6.19
C THR A 81 -10.89 18.02 -7.53
N THR A 82 -10.01 18.97 -7.87
CA THR A 82 -10.11 19.76 -9.11
C THR A 82 -8.92 19.58 -10.05
N SER A 83 -7.76 19.12 -9.56
CA SER A 83 -6.59 18.86 -10.40
C SER A 83 -6.77 17.65 -11.31
N PRO A 84 -6.20 17.63 -12.52
CA PRO A 84 -6.12 16.45 -13.37
C PRO A 84 -5.23 15.34 -12.82
N TYR A 85 -4.38 15.63 -11.83
CA TYR A 85 -3.46 14.69 -11.18
C TYR A 85 -3.81 14.59 -9.71
N VAL A 86 -4.11 13.37 -9.25
CA VAL A 86 -4.50 13.12 -7.85
C VAL A 86 -3.47 12.21 -7.20
N VAL A 87 -2.86 12.70 -6.13
CA VAL A 87 -1.95 11.93 -5.27
C VAL A 87 -2.76 11.32 -4.14
N LEU A 88 -2.58 10.02 -3.92
CA LEU A 88 -3.15 9.24 -2.83
C LEU A 88 -2.05 8.97 -1.82
N LEU A 89 -2.31 9.23 -0.54
CA LEU A 89 -1.36 8.98 0.54
C LEU A 89 -2.11 8.39 1.74
N VAL A 90 -1.49 7.47 2.47
CA VAL A 90 -2.00 7.03 3.77
C VAL A 90 -1.53 7.97 4.89
N GLN A 91 -2.27 7.99 5.99
CA GLN A 91 -2.08 8.92 7.11
C GLN A 91 -0.75 8.77 7.88
N ASP A 92 0.01 7.70 7.61
CA ASP A 92 1.25 7.34 8.30
C ASP A 92 2.45 7.14 7.35
N ALA A 93 2.34 7.60 6.11
CA ALA A 93 3.46 7.62 5.15
C ALA A 93 4.03 9.03 5.00
N THR A 94 5.28 9.23 5.42
CA THR A 94 5.95 10.53 5.38
C THR A 94 6.80 10.65 4.10
N PRO A 95 6.63 11.69 3.27
CA PRO A 95 7.53 11.94 2.14
C PRO A 95 9.00 12.01 2.57
N ASP A 96 9.87 11.27 1.88
CA ASP A 96 11.31 11.18 2.20
C ASP A 96 12.09 12.42 1.77
N THR A 97 11.64 13.09 0.70
CA THR A 97 12.30 14.28 0.14
C THR A 97 11.29 15.37 -0.21
N PRO A 98 11.72 16.64 -0.37
CA PRO A 98 10.83 17.75 -0.78
C PRO A 98 10.27 17.64 -2.21
N HIS A 99 10.64 16.63 -2.98
CA HIS A 99 10.30 16.47 -4.40
C HIS A 99 9.43 15.25 -4.72
N VAL A 100 8.84 14.60 -3.73
CA VAL A 100 8.05 13.36 -3.93
C VAL A 100 6.85 13.63 -4.83
N LEU A 101 6.07 14.67 -4.53
CA LEU A 101 4.88 15.01 -5.32
C LEU A 101 5.25 15.38 -6.77
N GLU A 102 6.32 16.14 -6.96
CA GLU A 102 6.80 16.51 -8.30
C GLU A 102 7.21 15.31 -9.13
N LYS A 103 7.93 14.36 -8.53
CA LYS A 103 8.38 13.13 -9.22
C LYS A 103 7.20 12.25 -9.62
N LEU A 104 6.22 12.07 -8.75
CA LEU A 104 5.01 11.33 -9.07
C LEU A 104 4.24 11.97 -10.23
N VAL A 105 4.02 13.28 -10.18
CA VAL A 105 3.30 14.01 -11.24
C VAL A 105 4.11 14.03 -12.54
N ALA A 106 5.44 14.12 -12.48
CA ALA A 106 6.29 14.08 -13.66
C ALA A 106 6.18 12.74 -14.41
N ALA A 107 6.25 11.63 -13.66
CA ALA A 107 6.08 10.30 -14.24
C ALA A 107 4.65 10.07 -14.75
N LEU A 108 3.64 10.65 -14.09
CA LEU A 108 2.24 10.56 -14.51
C LEU A 108 1.95 11.33 -15.82
N LYS A 109 2.77 12.33 -16.16
CA LYS A 109 2.68 13.07 -17.42
C LYS A 109 3.27 12.36 -18.62
N GLU A 110 3.97 11.24 -18.41
CA GLU A 110 4.47 10.41 -19.50
C GLU A 110 3.32 9.81 -20.33
N ASP A 111 3.61 9.50 -21.57
CA ASP A 111 2.60 9.02 -22.52
C ASP A 111 1.89 7.74 -22.02
N ASN A 112 0.57 7.81 -22.02
CA ASN A 112 -0.36 6.72 -21.68
C ASN A 112 -0.24 6.18 -20.23
N VAL A 113 0.39 6.91 -19.29
CA VAL A 113 0.46 6.52 -17.89
C VAL A 113 -0.84 6.84 -17.17
N ALA A 114 -1.50 5.84 -16.60
CA ALA A 114 -2.71 5.97 -15.77
C ALA A 114 -2.37 6.24 -14.31
N GLY A 115 -1.33 5.58 -13.79
CA GLY A 115 -0.95 5.67 -12.39
C GLY A 115 0.52 5.41 -12.14
N VAL A 116 1.03 6.03 -11.08
CA VAL A 116 2.42 5.95 -10.60
C VAL A 116 2.38 5.64 -9.11
N TYR A 117 3.25 4.76 -8.61
CA TYR A 117 3.35 4.52 -7.18
C TYR A 117 4.80 4.63 -6.70
N ALA A 118 4.92 5.09 -5.45
CA ALA A 118 6.18 5.44 -4.82
C ALA A 118 6.88 4.23 -4.19
N ARG A 119 8.17 4.40 -3.93
CA ARG A 119 8.96 3.49 -3.10
C ARG A 119 8.60 3.68 -1.62
N GLN A 120 8.53 2.56 -0.89
CA GLN A 120 8.45 2.57 0.57
C GLN A 120 9.84 2.32 1.18
N ILE A 121 10.19 3.14 2.16
CA ILE A 121 11.42 3.03 2.96
C ILE A 121 11.02 2.72 4.40
N PRO A 122 11.67 1.77 5.10
CA PRO A 122 11.37 1.50 6.48
C PRO A 122 11.72 2.69 7.38
N TYR A 123 11.00 2.84 8.49
CA TYR A 123 11.41 3.79 9.54
C TYR A 123 12.82 3.48 10.04
N PRO A 124 13.62 4.49 10.45
CA PRO A 124 14.98 4.28 10.92
C PRO A 124 15.12 3.37 12.16
N ASP A 125 14.06 3.28 12.95
CA ASP A 125 13.93 2.45 14.14
C ASP A 125 13.22 1.11 13.90
N ALA A 126 12.87 0.80 12.64
CA ALA A 126 12.30 -0.49 12.29
C ALA A 126 13.29 -1.63 12.57
N ASP A 127 12.80 -2.75 13.12
CA ASP A 127 13.63 -3.92 13.30
C ASP A 127 14.20 -4.45 11.98
N VAL A 128 15.34 -5.16 12.06
CA VAL A 128 16.10 -5.61 10.88
C VAL A 128 15.30 -6.56 9.98
N ILE A 129 14.33 -7.31 10.51
CA ILE A 129 13.46 -8.20 9.71
C ILE A 129 12.42 -7.37 8.96
N THR A 130 11.79 -6.41 9.62
CA THR A 130 10.84 -5.48 9.01
C THR A 130 11.51 -4.69 7.90
N ALA A 131 12.69 -4.12 8.16
CA ALA A 131 13.46 -3.38 7.16
C ALA A 131 13.86 -4.26 5.96
N ARG A 132 14.36 -5.49 6.21
CA ARG A 132 14.69 -6.46 5.15
C ARG A 132 13.47 -6.79 4.30
N ASN A 133 12.35 -7.14 4.93
CA ASN A 133 11.16 -7.57 4.22
C ASN A 133 10.61 -6.45 3.33
N LEU A 134 10.60 -5.21 3.80
CA LEU A 134 10.17 -4.07 3.00
C LEU A 134 11.13 -3.82 1.83
N ASN A 135 12.44 -3.85 2.05
CA ASN A 135 13.43 -3.65 0.98
C ASN A 135 13.40 -4.74 -0.10
N LEU A 136 12.98 -5.96 0.26
CA LEU A 136 12.78 -7.07 -0.69
C LEU A 136 11.41 -7.08 -1.35
N HIS A 137 10.45 -6.30 -0.82
CA HIS A 137 9.10 -6.20 -1.38
C HIS A 137 9.11 -5.46 -2.73
N LEU A 138 8.04 -5.63 -3.52
CA LEU A 138 7.88 -4.97 -4.82
C LEU A 138 7.94 -3.43 -4.71
N THR A 139 7.53 -2.87 -3.58
CA THR A 139 7.56 -1.42 -3.29
C THR A 139 8.89 -0.95 -2.67
N GLY A 140 9.84 -1.83 -2.37
CA GLY A 140 11.15 -1.48 -1.81
C GLY A 140 12.29 -1.40 -2.82
N ARG A 141 12.06 -1.81 -4.07
CA ARG A 141 13.09 -1.90 -5.12
C ARG A 141 13.68 -0.52 -5.48
N MET A 142 14.94 -0.55 -5.96
CA MET A 142 15.63 0.67 -6.40
C MET A 142 15.48 0.93 -7.92
N SER A 143 15.07 -0.05 -8.69
CA SER A 143 14.88 0.07 -10.14
C SER A 143 13.46 0.53 -10.46
N ARG A 144 13.36 1.49 -11.36
CA ARG A 144 12.09 1.91 -11.96
C ARG A 144 11.49 0.77 -12.78
N ASP A 145 10.18 0.65 -12.77
CA ASP A 145 9.46 -0.38 -13.50
C ASP A 145 8.24 0.21 -14.20
N VAL A 146 7.98 -0.20 -15.42
CA VAL A 146 6.85 0.26 -16.23
C VAL A 146 6.10 -0.95 -16.76
N HIS A 147 4.84 -1.06 -16.36
CA HIS A 147 3.98 -2.12 -16.86
C HIS A 147 3.02 -1.57 -17.92
N GLN A 148 2.95 -2.25 -19.04
CA GLN A 148 1.99 -2.03 -20.10
C GLN A 148 1.63 -3.36 -20.74
N LEU A 149 0.36 -3.62 -20.92
CA LEU A 149 -0.10 -4.82 -21.60
C LEU A 149 -0.08 -4.58 -23.11
N GLY A 150 0.58 -5.49 -23.84
CA GLY A 150 0.59 -5.45 -25.32
C GLY A 150 -0.75 -5.93 -25.91
N ASP A 151 -1.26 -7.03 -25.38
CA ASP A 151 -2.55 -7.62 -25.77
C ASP A 151 -3.14 -8.47 -24.65
N ALA A 152 -4.46 -8.73 -24.73
CA ALA A 152 -5.19 -9.49 -23.72
C ALA A 152 -4.72 -10.95 -23.62
N ALA A 153 -4.31 -11.58 -24.70
CA ALA A 153 -3.86 -12.98 -24.71
C ALA A 153 -2.58 -13.15 -23.89
N THR A 154 -1.68 -12.17 -23.95
CA THR A 154 -0.46 -12.12 -23.13
C THR A 154 -0.81 -12.15 -21.64
N TYR A 155 -1.80 -11.37 -21.17
CA TYR A 155 -2.20 -11.38 -19.77
C TYR A 155 -2.81 -12.72 -19.36
N GLU A 156 -3.68 -13.29 -20.20
CA GLU A 156 -4.32 -14.58 -19.87
C GLU A 156 -3.32 -15.74 -19.80
N ALA A 157 -2.23 -15.69 -20.57
CA ALA A 157 -1.15 -16.67 -20.52
C ALA A 157 -0.25 -16.56 -19.27
N MET A 158 -0.28 -15.44 -18.54
CA MET A 158 0.54 -15.25 -17.34
C MET A 158 0.12 -16.19 -16.23
N LYS A 159 1.12 -16.72 -15.51
CA LYS A 159 0.89 -17.46 -14.26
C LYS A 159 0.38 -16.53 -13.14
N PRO A 160 -0.27 -17.07 -12.10
CA PRO A 160 -0.80 -16.27 -10.99
C PRO A 160 0.20 -15.27 -10.37
N MET A 161 1.44 -15.68 -10.15
CA MET A 161 2.49 -14.81 -9.62
C MET A 161 2.90 -13.71 -10.60
N GLU A 162 2.94 -14.02 -11.90
CA GLU A 162 3.26 -13.05 -12.95
C GLU A 162 2.14 -12.00 -13.07
N LYS A 163 0.86 -12.41 -13.01
CA LYS A 163 -0.29 -11.50 -12.96
C LYS A 163 -0.22 -10.57 -11.75
N TYR A 164 0.11 -11.10 -10.58
CA TYR A 164 0.26 -10.30 -9.36
C TYR A 164 1.39 -9.27 -9.49
N ILE A 165 2.58 -9.68 -9.93
CA ILE A 165 3.72 -8.78 -10.11
C ILE A 165 3.40 -7.71 -11.17
N PHE A 166 2.79 -8.11 -12.28
CA PHE A 166 2.41 -7.22 -13.38
C PHE A 166 1.36 -6.18 -12.95
N SER A 167 0.39 -6.57 -12.13
CA SER A 167 -0.68 -5.69 -11.64
C SER A 167 -0.34 -4.98 -10.32
N ASN A 168 0.92 -5.10 -9.84
CA ASN A 168 1.28 -4.47 -8.58
C ASN A 168 1.13 -2.95 -8.65
N PHE A 169 0.41 -2.41 -7.68
CA PHE A 169 0.19 -0.99 -7.45
C PHE A 169 -0.06 -0.77 -5.96
N ASP A 170 0.28 0.39 -5.41
CA ASP A 170 0.23 0.56 -3.96
C ASP A 170 -0.21 1.99 -3.59
N ASN A 171 -1.37 2.10 -2.98
CA ASN A 171 -1.95 3.36 -2.52
C ASN A 171 -1.41 3.84 -1.16
N VAL A 172 -0.33 3.25 -0.65
CA VAL A 172 0.42 3.89 0.46
C VAL A 172 0.90 5.27 0.02
N CYS A 173 1.47 5.37 -1.20
CA CYS A 173 1.74 6.63 -1.86
C CYS A 173 1.71 6.41 -3.38
N SER A 174 0.73 6.98 -4.03
CA SER A 174 0.55 6.86 -5.47
C SER A 174 0.04 8.16 -6.09
N ALA A 175 0.05 8.26 -7.40
CA ALA A 175 -0.62 9.32 -8.15
C ALA A 175 -1.37 8.70 -9.33
N ILE A 176 -2.54 9.23 -9.63
CA ILE A 176 -3.37 8.76 -10.74
C ILE A 176 -3.86 9.93 -11.61
N ARG A 177 -4.12 9.65 -12.86
CA ARG A 177 -4.81 10.59 -13.74
C ARG A 177 -6.30 10.57 -13.45
N LYS A 178 -6.87 11.74 -13.20
CA LYS A 178 -8.30 11.88 -12.89
C LYS A 178 -9.20 11.48 -14.05
N ASP A 179 -8.85 11.81 -15.28
CA ASP A 179 -9.60 11.43 -16.47
C ASP A 179 -9.63 9.90 -16.73
N VAL A 180 -8.61 9.17 -16.27
CA VAL A 180 -8.60 7.70 -16.29
C VAL A 180 -9.47 7.16 -15.15
N TRP A 181 -9.36 7.75 -13.94
CA TRP A 181 -10.21 7.38 -12.80
C TRP A 181 -11.70 7.63 -13.08
N GLU A 182 -12.07 8.67 -13.78
CA GLU A 182 -13.45 8.92 -14.21
C GLU A 182 -14.03 7.81 -15.08
N GLN A 183 -13.19 7.09 -15.82
CA GLN A 183 -13.57 5.94 -16.64
C GLN A 183 -13.48 4.62 -15.87
N GLU A 184 -12.54 4.51 -14.93
CA GLU A 184 -12.26 3.34 -14.10
C GLU A 184 -11.98 3.78 -12.68
N ASN A 185 -13.01 3.91 -11.84
CA ASN A 185 -12.84 4.22 -10.43
C ASN A 185 -12.41 2.98 -9.62
N PHE A 186 -12.02 3.18 -8.35
CA PHE A 186 -11.64 2.06 -7.47
C PHE A 186 -12.83 1.15 -7.14
N GLY A 187 -14.02 1.72 -7.01
CA GLY A 187 -15.23 0.99 -6.66
C GLY A 187 -15.33 0.63 -5.17
N ARG A 188 -16.40 -0.07 -4.80
CA ARG A 188 -16.62 -0.49 -3.42
C ARG A 188 -15.85 -1.76 -3.09
N ILE A 189 -14.55 -1.63 -2.88
CA ILE A 189 -13.62 -2.72 -2.56
C ILE A 189 -13.05 -2.50 -1.15
N ASN A 190 -13.20 -3.50 -0.28
CA ASN A 190 -12.77 -3.40 1.11
C ASN A 190 -11.26 -3.53 1.31
N PHE A 191 -10.55 -4.19 0.38
CA PHE A 191 -9.12 -4.42 0.48
C PHE A 191 -8.51 -4.75 -0.89
N GLY A 192 -7.35 -4.16 -1.20
CA GLY A 192 -6.63 -4.37 -2.46
C GLY A 192 -7.32 -3.72 -3.65
N GLU A 193 -7.95 -2.58 -3.43
CA GLU A 193 -8.57 -1.75 -4.46
C GLU A 193 -7.54 -1.21 -5.45
N ASP A 194 -6.32 -0.99 -4.99
CA ASP A 194 -5.17 -0.53 -5.76
C ASP A 194 -4.73 -1.55 -6.82
N ILE A 195 -4.49 -2.79 -6.42
CA ILE A 195 -4.12 -3.88 -7.34
C ILE A 195 -5.25 -4.19 -8.32
N ASP A 196 -6.51 -4.14 -7.85
CA ASP A 196 -7.69 -4.34 -8.69
C ASP A 196 -7.81 -3.24 -9.77
N TRP A 197 -7.65 -1.99 -9.37
CA TRP A 197 -7.67 -0.86 -10.27
C TRP A 197 -6.53 -0.94 -11.30
N ALA A 198 -5.32 -1.25 -10.85
CA ALA A 198 -4.16 -1.38 -11.73
C ALA A 198 -4.37 -2.48 -12.79
N GLU A 199 -4.90 -3.65 -12.40
CA GLU A 199 -5.23 -4.72 -13.35
C GLU A 199 -6.22 -4.22 -14.42
N ARG A 200 -7.28 -3.50 -14.01
CA ARG A 200 -8.30 -3.00 -14.94
C ARG A 200 -7.75 -1.96 -15.93
N VAL A 201 -6.97 -0.98 -15.46
CA VAL A 201 -6.39 0.03 -16.36
C VAL A 201 -5.31 -0.55 -17.28
N LEU A 202 -4.51 -1.52 -16.81
CA LEU A 202 -3.55 -2.24 -17.64
C LEU A 202 -4.25 -3.04 -18.75
N LYS A 203 -5.37 -3.72 -18.46
CA LYS A 203 -6.19 -4.44 -19.44
C LYS A 203 -6.82 -3.51 -20.49
N ARG A 204 -6.97 -2.22 -20.17
CA ARG A 204 -7.39 -1.18 -21.12
C ARG A 204 -6.22 -0.58 -21.94
N GLY A 205 -5.00 -1.10 -21.76
CA GLY A 205 -3.81 -0.66 -22.50
C GLY A 205 -3.08 0.55 -21.92
N PHE A 206 -3.50 1.06 -20.77
CA PHE A 206 -2.76 2.09 -20.04
C PHE A 206 -1.47 1.51 -19.43
N LYS A 207 -0.59 2.41 -18.98
CA LYS A 207 0.63 2.08 -18.23
C LYS A 207 0.44 2.33 -16.73
N THR A 208 1.08 1.51 -15.90
CA THR A 208 1.40 1.84 -14.51
C THR A 208 2.91 1.91 -14.33
N VAL A 209 3.37 2.80 -13.45
CA VAL A 209 4.80 3.06 -13.23
C VAL A 209 5.14 2.92 -11.76
N TYR A 210 6.17 2.17 -11.44
CA TYR A 210 6.86 2.22 -10.17
C TYR A 210 8.00 3.23 -10.25
N GLU A 211 7.94 4.30 -9.44
CA GLU A 211 8.92 5.38 -9.45
C GLU A 211 9.71 5.40 -8.11
N PRO A 212 10.88 4.73 -8.05
CA PRO A 212 11.66 4.64 -6.83
C PRO A 212 12.31 5.95 -6.41
N GLY A 213 12.39 6.92 -7.33
CA GLY A 213 12.86 8.28 -7.04
C GLY A 213 11.86 9.09 -6.21
N ALA A 214 10.57 8.73 -6.25
CA ALA A 214 9.56 9.19 -5.32
C ALA A 214 9.48 8.17 -4.17
N ALA A 215 9.82 8.58 -2.94
CA ALA A 215 9.86 7.66 -1.82
C ALA A 215 9.15 8.22 -0.58
N VAL A 216 8.55 7.33 0.19
CA VAL A 216 7.92 7.64 1.48
C VAL A 216 8.46 6.72 2.57
N VAL A 217 8.65 7.26 3.76
CA VAL A 217 8.98 6.48 4.95
C VAL A 217 7.68 5.90 5.51
N HIS A 218 7.56 4.57 5.45
CA HIS A 218 6.37 3.84 5.89
C HIS A 218 6.74 2.40 6.24
N SER A 219 6.57 2.03 7.47
CA SER A 219 6.67 0.64 7.94
C SER A 219 5.86 0.47 9.21
N HIS A 220 5.56 -0.77 9.57
CA HIS A 220 4.77 -1.07 10.76
C HIS A 220 5.46 -2.12 11.60
N ASP A 221 5.61 -1.85 12.90
CA ASP A 221 5.79 -2.88 13.92
C ASP A 221 4.41 -3.16 14.53
N ARG A 222 3.78 -4.23 14.08
CA ARG A 222 2.41 -4.60 14.47
C ARG A 222 2.43 -5.80 15.40
N PRO A 223 1.41 -5.93 16.27
CA PRO A 223 1.21 -7.15 17.06
C PRO A 223 1.11 -8.38 16.16
N VAL A 224 1.58 -9.52 16.67
CA VAL A 224 1.68 -10.77 15.89
C VAL A 224 0.31 -11.25 15.40
N GLU A 225 -0.74 -11.02 16.18
CA GLU A 225 -2.13 -11.33 15.82
C GLU A 225 -2.64 -10.50 14.65
N TYR A 226 -2.22 -9.24 14.58
CA TYR A 226 -2.53 -8.36 13.45
C TYR A 226 -1.88 -8.87 12.17
N GLU A 227 -0.62 -9.32 12.24
CA GLU A 227 0.09 -9.89 11.08
C GLU A 227 -0.60 -11.15 10.53
N TYR A 228 -1.19 -12.00 11.41
CA TYR A 228 -2.02 -13.12 10.95
C TYR A 228 -3.23 -12.63 10.15
N LYS A 229 -4.00 -11.68 10.68
CA LYS A 229 -5.21 -11.16 10.04
C LYS A 229 -4.89 -10.51 8.70
N ARG A 230 -3.89 -9.62 8.69
CA ARG A 230 -3.43 -8.94 7.48
C ARG A 230 -2.97 -9.93 6.40
N THR A 231 -2.13 -10.89 6.77
CA THR A 231 -1.64 -11.92 5.84
C THR A 231 -2.80 -12.74 5.27
N TYR A 232 -3.77 -13.11 6.11
CA TYR A 232 -4.96 -13.85 5.67
C TYR A 232 -5.76 -13.07 4.62
N VAL A 233 -6.08 -11.80 4.89
CA VAL A 233 -6.87 -10.95 3.98
C VAL A 233 -6.12 -10.70 2.68
N CYS A 234 -4.82 -10.39 2.74
CA CYS A 234 -3.97 -10.25 1.55
C CYS A 234 -4.02 -11.50 0.67
N HIS A 235 -3.83 -12.68 1.26
CA HIS A 235 -3.81 -13.93 0.48
C HIS A 235 -5.20 -14.32 -0.03
N ARG A 236 -6.28 -14.01 0.68
CA ARG A 236 -7.65 -14.15 0.14
C ARG A 236 -7.84 -13.28 -1.11
N LYS A 237 -7.37 -12.04 -1.10
CA LYS A 237 -7.41 -11.15 -2.27
C LYS A 237 -6.58 -11.72 -3.43
N LEU A 238 -5.33 -12.15 -3.19
CA LEU A 238 -4.47 -12.72 -4.21
C LEU A 238 -5.05 -14.01 -4.83
N ILE A 239 -5.71 -14.84 -4.04
CA ILE A 239 -6.37 -16.05 -4.53
C ILE A 239 -7.59 -15.66 -5.39
N SER A 240 -8.46 -14.80 -4.87
CA SER A 240 -9.70 -14.43 -5.58
C SER A 240 -9.44 -13.68 -6.89
N GLN A 241 -8.39 -12.87 -6.95
CA GLN A 241 -8.08 -12.05 -8.13
C GLN A 241 -7.19 -12.80 -9.14
N PHE A 242 -6.17 -13.50 -8.68
CA PHE A 242 -5.15 -14.09 -9.55
C PHE A 242 -5.09 -15.62 -9.48
N GLY A 243 -5.82 -16.27 -8.58
CA GLY A 243 -5.68 -17.70 -8.29
C GLY A 243 -4.36 -18.06 -7.56
N LEU A 244 -3.68 -17.07 -6.96
CA LEU A 244 -2.35 -17.24 -6.36
C LEU A 244 -2.43 -17.87 -4.96
N ARG A 245 -2.17 -19.16 -4.88
CA ARG A 245 -2.07 -19.93 -3.62
C ARG A 245 -0.59 -20.11 -3.24
N ALA A 246 -0.05 -19.20 -2.41
CA ALA A 246 1.36 -19.26 -1.99
C ALA A 246 1.68 -20.49 -1.13
N VAL A 247 0.75 -20.90 -0.26
CA VAL A 247 0.88 -22.08 0.61
C VAL A 247 -0.33 -23.00 0.41
N PRO A 248 -0.30 -23.86 -0.63
CA PRO A 248 -1.47 -24.66 -1.01
C PRO A 248 -1.71 -25.88 -0.12
N THR A 249 -0.68 -26.43 0.55
CA THR A 249 -0.76 -27.68 1.31
C THR A 249 -0.04 -27.61 2.66
N PRO A 250 -0.41 -28.48 3.64
CA PRO A 250 0.29 -28.56 4.93
C PRO A 250 1.79 -28.87 4.81
N GLY A 251 2.19 -29.71 3.86
CA GLY A 251 3.60 -30.03 3.63
C GLY A 251 4.41 -28.80 3.20
N VAL A 252 3.85 -27.98 2.29
CA VAL A 252 4.45 -26.70 1.89
C VAL A 252 4.50 -25.72 3.06
N ALA A 253 3.46 -25.71 3.92
CA ALA A 253 3.43 -24.88 5.12
C ALA A 253 4.56 -25.22 6.10
N ILE A 254 4.75 -26.50 6.39
CA ILE A 254 5.80 -26.97 7.31
C ILE A 254 7.18 -26.63 6.76
N ALA A 255 7.45 -26.99 5.51
CA ALA A 255 8.74 -26.70 4.85
C ALA A 255 9.02 -25.19 4.78
N GLY A 256 8.01 -24.40 4.43
CA GLY A 256 8.09 -22.94 4.37
C GLY A 256 8.38 -22.33 5.74
N TRP A 257 7.73 -22.80 6.80
CA TRP A 257 7.99 -22.33 8.16
C TRP A 257 9.42 -22.58 8.63
N PHE A 258 9.93 -23.80 8.44
CA PHE A 258 11.32 -24.12 8.81
C PHE A 258 12.31 -23.26 8.03
N ARG A 259 12.12 -23.17 6.70
CA ARG A 259 13.03 -22.40 5.83
C ARG A 259 13.03 -20.92 6.19
N SER A 260 11.85 -20.26 6.23
CA SER A 260 11.76 -18.82 6.52
C SER A 260 12.28 -18.52 7.93
N THR A 261 11.99 -19.36 8.91
CA THR A 261 12.45 -19.17 10.28
C THR A 261 13.98 -19.27 10.38
N LEU A 262 14.58 -20.28 9.74
CA LEU A 262 16.03 -20.43 9.71
C LEU A 262 16.70 -19.25 9.00
N ASP A 263 16.19 -18.85 7.84
CA ASP A 263 16.73 -17.71 7.05
C ASP A 263 16.67 -16.40 7.86
N ASP A 264 15.55 -16.14 8.53
CA ASP A 264 15.39 -14.94 9.34
C ASP A 264 16.29 -14.94 10.58
N ILE A 265 16.39 -16.07 11.32
CA ILE A 265 17.28 -16.20 12.48
C ILE A 265 18.74 -15.98 12.07
N LEU A 266 19.17 -16.60 10.97
CA LEU A 266 20.53 -16.40 10.46
C LEU A 266 20.78 -14.95 10.03
N TYR A 267 19.79 -14.29 9.45
CA TYR A 267 19.87 -12.88 9.09
C TYR A 267 20.00 -11.99 10.34
N VAL A 268 19.11 -12.17 11.33
CA VAL A 268 19.18 -11.45 12.62
C VAL A 268 20.52 -11.66 13.31
N ALA A 269 21.01 -12.90 13.37
CA ALA A 269 22.29 -13.21 14.00
C ALA A 269 23.47 -12.45 13.37
N ARG A 270 23.40 -12.16 12.05
CA ARG A 270 24.47 -11.48 11.29
C ARG A 270 24.33 -9.96 11.29
N THR A 271 23.11 -9.43 11.31
CA THR A 271 22.85 -7.99 11.05
C THR A 271 22.51 -7.21 12.30
N GLU A 272 21.77 -7.80 13.26
CA GLU A 272 21.42 -7.11 14.49
C GLU A 272 22.62 -7.01 15.42
N LYS A 273 22.93 -5.80 15.87
CA LYS A 273 24.11 -5.53 16.72
C LYS A 273 23.77 -5.49 18.20
N ASP A 274 22.56 -5.02 18.53
CA ASP A 274 22.10 -4.99 19.92
C ASP A 274 21.72 -6.40 20.38
N TRP A 275 22.33 -6.87 21.48
CA TRP A 275 22.10 -8.23 21.97
C TRP A 275 20.67 -8.45 22.51
N GLY A 276 20.07 -7.42 23.12
CA GLY A 276 18.69 -7.50 23.62
C GLY A 276 17.69 -7.63 22.49
N CYS A 277 17.80 -6.77 21.48
CA CYS A 277 17.00 -6.83 20.25
C CYS A 277 17.20 -8.13 19.50
N LYS A 278 18.46 -8.59 19.36
CA LYS A 278 18.81 -9.86 18.71
C LYS A 278 18.11 -11.04 19.34
N LEU A 279 18.17 -11.20 20.66
CA LEU A 279 17.50 -12.28 21.37
C LEU A 279 15.98 -12.16 21.23
N ALA A 280 15.42 -10.98 21.42
CA ALA A 280 13.97 -10.75 21.26
C ALA A 280 13.49 -11.17 19.87
N LEU A 281 14.20 -10.79 18.81
CA LEU A 281 13.85 -11.15 17.43
C LEU A 281 13.98 -12.66 17.17
N ILE A 282 15.06 -13.28 17.65
CA ILE A 282 15.25 -14.74 17.49
C ILE A 282 14.10 -15.51 18.13
N PHE A 283 13.60 -15.09 19.30
CA PHE A 283 12.46 -15.74 19.95
C PHE A 283 11.10 -15.39 19.31
N LYS A 284 10.92 -14.16 18.81
CA LYS A 284 9.68 -13.69 18.14
C LYS A 284 9.51 -14.35 16.76
N THR A 285 10.58 -14.53 16.00
CA THR A 285 10.56 -14.95 14.59
C THR A 285 9.86 -16.29 14.32
N PRO A 286 10.08 -17.38 15.07
CA PRO A 286 9.40 -18.65 14.82
C PRO A 286 7.87 -18.53 14.92
N LEU A 287 7.37 -17.79 15.90
CA LEU A 287 5.94 -17.56 16.09
C LEU A 287 5.36 -16.70 14.96
N LEU A 288 6.06 -15.61 14.61
CA LEU A 288 5.64 -14.70 13.54
C LEU A 288 5.52 -15.44 12.20
N ASN A 289 6.55 -16.23 11.83
CA ASN A 289 6.54 -17.00 10.59
C ASN A 289 5.49 -18.11 10.61
N TYR A 290 5.29 -18.77 11.75
CA TYR A 290 4.20 -19.74 11.92
C TYR A 290 2.84 -19.12 11.62
N LEU A 291 2.55 -17.95 12.21
CA LEU A 291 1.26 -17.29 12.05
C LEU A 291 1.04 -16.78 10.60
N LYS A 292 2.06 -16.21 9.97
CA LYS A 292 2.00 -15.80 8.57
C LYS A 292 1.72 -16.98 7.63
N ILE A 293 2.44 -18.07 7.78
CA ILE A 293 2.27 -19.26 6.95
C ILE A 293 0.94 -19.96 7.23
N ARG A 294 0.52 -20.03 8.49
CA ARG A 294 -0.81 -20.53 8.87
C ARG A 294 -1.93 -19.71 8.23
N ALA A 295 -1.79 -18.37 8.19
CA ALA A 295 -2.76 -17.49 7.54
C ALA A 295 -2.87 -17.76 6.04
N GLN A 296 -1.74 -17.96 5.36
CA GLN A 296 -1.68 -18.31 3.93
C GLN A 296 -2.34 -19.66 3.64
N LEU A 297 -2.02 -20.68 4.43
CA LEU A 297 -2.63 -22.00 4.31
C LEU A 297 -4.14 -21.96 4.58
N GLN A 298 -4.56 -21.18 5.60
CA GLN A 298 -5.97 -21.04 5.91
C GLN A 298 -6.72 -20.32 4.79
N ALA A 299 -6.13 -19.27 4.21
CA ALA A 299 -6.70 -18.59 3.06
C ALA A 299 -6.93 -19.53 1.85
N ALA A 300 -5.95 -20.40 1.58
CA ALA A 300 -6.06 -21.39 0.50
C ALA A 300 -7.13 -22.47 0.79
N ARG A 301 -7.28 -22.90 2.05
CA ARG A 301 -8.31 -23.87 2.47
C ARG A 301 -9.72 -23.27 2.41
N ASP A 302 -9.89 -22.05 2.88
CA ASP A 302 -11.20 -21.38 2.90
C ASP A 302 -11.69 -21.10 1.48
N ASP A 303 -10.77 -20.85 0.53
CA ASP A 303 -11.09 -20.74 -0.88
C ASP A 303 -11.58 -22.08 -1.46
N ALA A 304 -10.85 -23.16 -1.17
CA ALA A 304 -11.20 -24.50 -1.65
C ALA A 304 -12.55 -25.01 -1.07
N ALA A 305 -12.92 -24.53 0.12
CA ALA A 305 -14.15 -24.91 0.79
C ALA A 305 -15.35 -24.00 0.48
N ASP A 306 -15.17 -22.98 -0.39
CA ASP A 306 -16.14 -21.92 -0.66
C ASP A 306 -16.61 -21.19 0.64
N THR A 307 -15.76 -21.22 1.66
CA THR A 307 -16.05 -20.71 3.00
C THR A 307 -15.35 -19.35 3.18
N VAL A 308 -16.12 -18.29 3.17
CA VAL A 308 -15.60 -16.95 3.45
C VAL A 308 -15.58 -16.71 4.96
N LYS A 309 -14.42 -16.80 5.58
CA LYS A 309 -14.24 -16.31 6.96
C LYS A 309 -14.12 -14.80 6.94
N ARG A 310 -15.07 -14.13 7.57
CA ARG A 310 -14.97 -12.68 7.81
C ARG A 310 -13.92 -12.44 8.89
N VAL A 311 -12.85 -11.78 8.50
CA VAL A 311 -11.83 -11.26 9.43
C VAL A 311 -12.16 -9.79 9.64
N HIS A 312 -12.65 -9.42 10.82
CA HIS A 312 -12.95 -8.04 11.16
C HIS A 312 -11.67 -7.35 11.69
N GLY A 313 -11.50 -6.08 11.36
CA GLY A 313 -10.46 -5.22 11.94
C GLY A 313 -9.10 -5.24 11.24
N VAL A 314 -9.09 -5.35 9.91
CA VAL A 314 -7.94 -5.01 9.07
C VAL A 314 -8.30 -3.84 8.19
#